data_9ecf403cc44ba1c6f3a49749d420b1f0
#
_entry.id   9ecf403cc44ba1c6f3a49749d420b1f0
#
_cell.length_a   1.000
_cell.length_b   1.000
_cell.length_c   1.000
_cell.angle_alpha   90.00
_cell.angle_beta   90.00
_cell.angle_gamma   90.00
#
_symmetry.space_group_name_H-M   'P 1'
#
loop_
_entity.id
_entity.type
_entity.pdbx_description
1 polymer ?
#
loop_
_entity_poly.entity_id
_entity_poly.type
_entity_poly.pdbx_seq_one_letter_code
_entity_poly.pdbx_strand_id
1 'polypeptide(L)'
;MKTTSHLSRRTALGGLAAALAAPAYAARRGTRGSRVIAYRPDAASGSVTVEALLRGTGPLVVLLPSLGRGASDFDDLAARIAAAGYRTAAVNPRGIGKSKGPTAQSLADYARDVFEVIKALQTRRGSEPVRPVVLIGHAYGNRLARAVAAHYPEAVSSLILLASGGQVAIAPAVAKALRDVFDPALSPEAHIAAVRMAFFAPGNDPAVWRDGWYGAVAMEQQTATRNTPTDAWVAGGDKPIYIIQAAQDTVAPPANAEALRAAHPDRVEVSVIDNAGHAMLPEQPGMIAQLVLARLAAAPK
;
A
#
# COMPACT_ATOMS: atom_id res chain seq x y z
N MET A 1 56.13 -50.82 32.64
CA MET A 1 55.04 -50.59 31.65
C MET A 1 54.35 -49.30 32.05
N LYS A 2 54.56 -48.24 31.27
CA LYS A 2 54.00 -46.87 31.58
C LYS A 2 52.74 -46.71 30.71
N THR A 3 51.60 -46.49 31.33
CA THR A 3 50.36 -46.12 30.71
C THR A 3 50.19 -44.61 30.79
N THR A 4 50.20 -43.97 29.62
CA THR A 4 49.96 -42.51 29.45
C THR A 4 48.46 -42.29 29.24
N SER A 5 47.85 -41.50 30.12
CA SER A 5 46.48 -41.01 29.99
C SER A 5 46.41 -39.72 29.18
N HIS A 6 45.67 -39.70 28.09
CA HIS A 6 45.36 -38.49 27.31
C HIS A 6 44.14 -37.77 27.92
N LEU A 7 44.37 -36.59 28.48
CA LEU A 7 43.29 -35.66 28.83
C LEU A 7 42.85 -34.87 27.59
N SER A 8 41.60 -35.08 27.20
CA SER A 8 40.94 -34.25 26.17
C SER A 8 40.43 -32.96 26.77
N ARG A 9 40.99 -31.83 26.31
CA ARG A 9 40.50 -30.47 26.61
C ARG A 9 39.28 -30.20 25.75
N ARG A 10 38.08 -30.20 26.34
CA ARG A 10 36.88 -29.62 25.71
C ARG A 10 36.89 -28.12 25.89
N THR A 11 37.12 -27.39 24.80
CA THR A 11 36.96 -25.94 24.73
C THR A 11 35.45 -25.64 24.65
N ALA A 12 34.90 -25.01 25.69
CA ALA A 12 33.54 -24.50 25.68
C ALA A 12 33.55 -23.14 24.96
N LEU A 13 32.97 -23.08 23.77
CA LEU A 13 32.62 -21.83 23.10
C LEU A 13 31.35 -21.27 23.75
N GLY A 14 31.54 -20.30 24.63
CA GLY A 14 30.47 -19.49 25.15
C GLY A 14 29.99 -18.52 24.09
N GLY A 15 28.83 -18.80 23.47
CA GLY A 15 28.15 -17.87 22.60
C GLY A 15 27.55 -16.73 23.42
N LEU A 16 28.10 -15.52 23.32
CA LEU A 16 27.42 -14.29 23.75
C LEU A 16 26.26 -14.02 22.79
N ALA A 17 25.04 -14.33 23.22
CA ALA A 17 23.83 -13.80 22.59
C ALA A 17 23.70 -12.33 22.97
N ALA A 18 24.14 -11.44 22.09
CA ALA A 18 23.85 -10.02 22.22
C ALA A 18 22.34 -9.82 21.93
N ALA A 19 21.56 -9.69 22.99
CA ALA A 19 20.19 -9.20 22.91
C ALA A 19 20.22 -7.75 22.43
N LEU A 20 19.98 -7.51 21.16
CA LEU A 20 19.67 -6.18 20.63
C LEU A 20 18.35 -5.72 21.24
N ALA A 21 18.45 -4.96 22.32
CA ALA A 21 17.31 -4.23 22.86
C ALA A 21 16.84 -3.24 21.78
N ALA A 22 15.70 -3.55 21.16
CA ALA A 22 15.02 -2.60 20.30
C ALA A 22 14.66 -1.37 21.16
N PRO A 23 15.03 -0.14 20.74
CA PRO A 23 14.65 1.05 21.48
C PRO A 23 13.12 1.09 21.51
N ALA A 24 12.56 1.22 22.72
CA ALA A 24 11.14 1.49 22.91
C ALA A 24 10.85 2.87 22.29
N TYR A 25 10.38 2.87 21.05
CA TYR A 25 9.93 4.06 20.36
C TYR A 25 8.61 4.51 21.00
N ALA A 26 8.72 5.38 22.02
CA ALA A 26 7.59 6.10 22.56
C ALA A 26 7.07 7.02 21.45
N ALA A 27 6.11 6.50 20.67
CA ALA A 27 5.51 7.19 19.54
C ALA A 27 4.87 8.49 20.07
N ARG A 28 5.46 9.64 19.76
CA ARG A 28 4.72 10.89 19.69
C ARG A 28 3.67 10.66 18.61
N ARG A 29 2.45 10.30 19.03
CA ARG A 29 1.27 10.20 18.15
C ARG A 29 1.02 11.60 17.59
N GLY A 30 1.61 11.91 16.44
CA GLY A 30 1.31 13.12 15.70
C GLY A 30 -0.18 13.22 15.49
N THR A 31 -0.77 14.39 15.78
CA THR A 31 -2.20 14.62 15.62
C THR A 31 -2.62 14.29 14.19
N ARG A 32 -3.66 13.48 14.03
CA ARG A 32 -4.29 13.20 12.74
C ARG A 32 -5.04 14.45 12.31
N GLY A 33 -4.71 14.98 11.13
CA GLY A 33 -5.45 16.04 10.46
C GLY A 33 -6.05 15.53 9.16
N SER A 34 -6.94 16.30 8.55
CA SER A 34 -7.37 16.08 7.17
C SER A 34 -7.31 17.37 6.38
N ARG A 35 -7.05 17.24 5.08
CA ARG A 35 -7.13 18.35 4.13
C ARG A 35 -7.98 17.91 2.95
N VAL A 36 -8.88 18.77 2.51
CA VAL A 36 -9.67 18.60 1.29
C VAL A 36 -9.05 19.50 0.23
N ILE A 37 -8.69 18.91 -0.89
CA ILE A 37 -8.15 19.57 -2.07
C ILE A 37 -9.27 19.63 -3.09
N ALA A 38 -9.58 20.84 -3.59
CA ALA A 38 -10.58 21.05 -4.63
C ALA A 38 -9.88 21.48 -5.91
N TYR A 39 -10.28 20.90 -7.05
CA TYR A 39 -9.79 21.28 -8.36
C TYR A 39 -10.83 21.02 -9.45
N ARG A 40 -10.58 21.54 -10.66
CA ARG A 40 -11.35 21.20 -11.87
C ARG A 40 -10.42 20.60 -12.89
N PRO A 41 -10.72 19.41 -13.43
CA PRO A 41 -9.90 18.81 -14.49
C PRO A 41 -9.79 19.67 -15.74
N ASP A 42 -10.91 20.28 -16.13
CA ASP A 42 -11.04 21.23 -17.26
C ASP A 42 -12.28 22.14 -17.05
N ALA A 43 -12.50 23.10 -17.96
CA ALA A 43 -13.59 24.05 -17.85
C ALA A 43 -14.99 23.42 -17.96
N ALA A 44 -15.12 22.30 -18.66
CA ALA A 44 -16.40 21.60 -18.86
C ALA A 44 -16.68 20.57 -17.76
N SER A 45 -15.65 20.12 -17.04
CA SER A 45 -15.76 19.12 -15.99
C SER A 45 -16.31 19.71 -14.69
N GLY A 46 -17.05 18.88 -13.96
CA GLY A 46 -17.46 19.20 -12.60
C GLY A 46 -16.27 19.36 -11.65
N SER A 47 -16.49 20.05 -10.53
CA SER A 47 -15.49 20.18 -9.47
C SER A 47 -15.21 18.82 -8.82
N VAL A 48 -13.95 18.54 -8.58
CA VAL A 48 -13.48 17.37 -7.82
C VAL A 48 -12.94 17.84 -6.48
N THR A 49 -13.29 17.16 -5.42
CA THR A 49 -12.68 17.31 -4.10
C THR A 49 -12.04 16.00 -3.68
N VAL A 50 -10.82 16.05 -3.15
CA VAL A 50 -10.09 14.87 -2.68
C VAL A 50 -9.63 15.11 -1.24
N GLU A 51 -10.04 14.24 -0.33
CA GLU A 51 -9.62 14.25 1.06
C GLU A 51 -8.33 13.46 1.24
N ALA A 52 -7.36 14.06 1.90
CA ALA A 52 -6.16 13.39 2.38
C ALA A 52 -6.09 13.43 3.91
N LEU A 53 -5.91 12.26 4.54
CA LEU A 53 -5.67 12.13 5.98
C LEU A 53 -4.17 12.32 6.23
N LEU A 54 -3.81 13.29 7.05
CA LEU A 54 -2.43 13.73 7.23
C LEU A 54 -1.90 13.34 8.61
N ARG A 55 -0.64 12.91 8.67
CA ARG A 55 0.12 12.70 9.92
C ARG A 55 1.56 13.13 9.74
N GLY A 56 2.17 13.59 10.83
CA GLY A 56 3.59 13.93 10.90
C GLY A 56 3.99 15.15 10.09
N THR A 57 5.29 15.35 10.03
CA THR A 57 5.98 16.45 9.33
C THR A 57 7.20 15.88 8.61
N GLY A 58 7.81 16.63 7.68
CA GLY A 58 8.99 16.17 6.94
C GLY A 58 8.67 15.75 5.49
N PRO A 59 9.50 14.92 4.85
CA PRO A 59 9.29 14.47 3.48
C PRO A 59 7.93 13.79 3.31
N LEU A 60 7.23 14.11 2.21
CA LEU A 60 5.88 13.62 1.96
C LEU A 60 5.92 12.19 1.40
N VAL A 61 5.10 11.31 2.01
CA VAL A 61 4.79 9.95 1.55
C VAL A 61 3.29 9.86 1.33
N VAL A 62 2.85 9.40 0.17
CA VAL A 62 1.43 9.29 -0.17
C VAL A 62 0.99 7.83 -0.12
N LEU A 63 -0.17 7.57 0.52
CA LEU A 63 -0.70 6.24 0.77
C LEU A 63 -2.02 6.06 0.02
N LEU A 64 -2.13 4.99 -0.77
CA LEU A 64 -3.25 4.74 -1.68
C LEU A 64 -3.93 3.41 -1.30
N PRO A 65 -5.22 3.43 -0.89
CA PRO A 65 -5.92 2.27 -0.36
C PRO A 65 -6.32 1.25 -1.42
N SER A 66 -6.77 0.09 -0.93
CA SER A 66 -7.29 -1.01 -1.72
C SER A 66 -8.63 -0.68 -2.39
N LEU A 67 -9.11 -1.61 -3.22
CA LEU A 67 -10.37 -1.52 -3.96
C LEU A 67 -11.56 -1.30 -3.02
N GLY A 68 -12.31 -0.23 -3.23
CA GLY A 68 -13.49 0.10 -2.42
C GLY A 68 -13.18 0.28 -0.93
N ARG A 69 -11.95 0.67 -0.57
CA ARG A 69 -11.52 0.91 0.80
C ARG A 69 -11.05 2.35 0.99
N GLY A 70 -11.04 2.81 2.25
CA GLY A 70 -10.67 4.18 2.59
C GLY A 70 -9.26 4.33 3.11
N ALA A 71 -8.83 5.58 3.19
CA ALA A 71 -7.51 5.98 3.67
C ALA A 71 -7.19 5.51 5.11
N SER A 72 -8.22 5.25 5.93
CA SER A 72 -8.07 4.76 7.31
C SER A 72 -7.41 3.40 7.44
N ASP A 73 -7.41 2.57 6.38
CA ASP A 73 -6.70 1.29 6.39
C ASP A 73 -5.19 1.46 6.63
N PHE A 74 -4.66 2.65 6.36
CA PHE A 74 -3.26 3.00 6.59
C PHE A 74 -2.98 3.64 7.96
N ASP A 75 -3.96 3.77 8.87
CA ASP A 75 -3.80 4.56 10.10
C ASP A 75 -2.61 4.12 10.97
N ASP A 76 -2.38 2.80 11.13
CA ASP A 76 -1.22 2.29 11.88
C ASP A 76 0.10 2.56 11.14
N LEU A 77 0.18 2.18 9.87
CA LEU A 77 1.39 2.41 9.07
C LEU A 77 1.72 3.90 8.95
N ALA A 78 0.73 4.76 8.73
CA ALA A 78 0.89 6.20 8.66
C ALA A 78 1.43 6.79 9.97
N ALA A 79 0.96 6.27 11.13
CA ALA A 79 1.46 6.69 12.42
C ALA A 79 2.94 6.31 12.63
N ARG A 80 3.33 5.11 12.21
CA ARG A 80 4.73 4.63 12.30
C ARG A 80 5.66 5.40 11.37
N ILE A 81 5.23 5.68 10.14
CA ILE A 81 5.98 6.49 9.17
C ILE A 81 6.14 7.93 9.70
N ALA A 82 5.08 8.51 10.28
CA ALA A 82 5.14 9.84 10.88
C ALA A 82 6.08 9.90 12.08
N ALA A 83 6.09 8.86 12.93
CA ALA A 83 7.01 8.75 14.05
C ALA A 83 8.48 8.67 13.61
N ALA A 84 8.75 8.17 12.40
CA ALA A 84 10.08 8.12 11.81
C ALA A 84 10.50 9.45 11.11
N GLY A 85 9.71 10.52 11.24
CA GLY A 85 10.07 11.86 10.74
C GLY A 85 9.61 12.17 9.34
N TYR A 86 8.65 11.41 8.79
CA TYR A 86 8.02 11.68 7.51
C TYR A 86 6.63 12.32 7.70
N ARG A 87 6.14 12.97 6.65
CA ARG A 87 4.74 13.41 6.55
C ARG A 87 3.98 12.43 5.68
N THR A 88 2.89 11.85 6.17
CA THR A 88 2.02 10.97 5.38
C THR A 88 0.76 11.69 4.90
N ALA A 89 0.28 11.31 3.71
CA ALA A 89 -1.01 11.69 3.16
C ALA A 89 -1.70 10.43 2.64
N ALA A 90 -2.63 9.88 3.42
CA ALA A 90 -3.47 8.77 2.98
C ALA A 90 -4.69 9.34 2.25
N VAL A 91 -4.86 8.99 0.97
CA VAL A 91 -5.83 9.62 0.06
C VAL A 91 -7.12 8.81 0.03
N ASN A 92 -8.25 9.44 0.33
CA ASN A 92 -9.57 8.86 0.08
C ASN A 92 -9.91 9.00 -1.41
N PRO A 93 -10.27 7.91 -2.11
CA PRO A 93 -10.79 8.02 -3.48
C PRO A 93 -12.15 8.72 -3.50
N ARG A 94 -12.57 9.22 -4.67
CA ARG A 94 -13.90 9.80 -4.87
C ARG A 94 -14.98 8.84 -4.35
N GLY A 95 -15.99 9.37 -3.66
CA GLY A 95 -17.07 8.60 -3.01
C GLY A 95 -16.78 8.16 -1.58
N ILE A 96 -15.55 8.39 -1.05
CA ILE A 96 -15.19 8.04 0.32
C ILE A 96 -14.81 9.29 1.12
N GLY A 97 -15.29 9.38 2.37
CA GLY A 97 -15.04 10.52 3.23
C GLY A 97 -15.58 11.81 2.63
N LYS A 98 -14.72 12.83 2.53
CA LYS A 98 -15.05 14.13 1.90
C LYS A 98 -14.67 14.19 0.42
N SER A 99 -14.19 13.11 -0.17
CA SER A 99 -13.85 13.05 -1.58
C SER A 99 -15.09 12.91 -2.44
N LYS A 100 -15.28 13.82 -3.39
CA LYS A 100 -16.46 13.88 -4.27
C LYS A 100 -16.04 14.35 -5.66
N GLY A 101 -16.86 14.04 -6.65
CA GLY A 101 -16.66 14.49 -8.01
C GLY A 101 -17.46 13.66 -9.00
N PRO A 102 -17.39 13.96 -10.29
CA PRO A 102 -17.91 13.08 -11.33
C PRO A 102 -17.26 11.70 -11.26
N THR A 103 -17.95 10.67 -11.73
CA THR A 103 -17.40 9.31 -11.85
C THR A 103 -16.13 9.31 -12.69
N ALA A 104 -15.05 8.78 -12.14
CA ALA A 104 -13.79 8.62 -12.85
C ALA A 104 -13.92 7.54 -13.93
N GLN A 105 -13.52 7.85 -15.16
CA GLN A 105 -13.68 6.97 -16.32
C GLN A 105 -12.43 6.09 -16.54
N SER A 106 -11.30 6.49 -15.98
CA SER A 106 -10.00 5.82 -16.20
C SER A 106 -9.11 5.89 -14.95
N LEU A 107 -8.04 5.10 -14.93
CA LEU A 107 -6.98 5.25 -13.93
C LEU A 107 -6.27 6.61 -14.04
N ALA A 108 -6.25 7.24 -15.21
CA ALA A 108 -5.67 8.57 -15.38
C ALA A 108 -6.45 9.64 -14.60
N ASP A 109 -7.78 9.51 -14.49
CA ASP A 109 -8.58 10.43 -13.69
C ASP A 109 -8.24 10.33 -12.19
N TYR A 110 -8.13 9.10 -11.67
CA TYR A 110 -7.68 8.88 -10.29
C TYR A 110 -6.20 9.27 -10.07
N ALA A 111 -5.34 9.07 -11.08
CA ALA A 111 -3.95 9.50 -11.01
C ALA A 111 -3.84 11.03 -10.92
N ARG A 112 -4.70 11.75 -11.63
CA ARG A 112 -4.81 13.20 -11.51
C ARG A 112 -5.25 13.63 -10.10
N ASP A 113 -6.22 12.95 -9.48
CA ASP A 113 -6.63 13.22 -8.10
C ASP A 113 -5.43 13.18 -7.14
N VAL A 114 -4.61 12.15 -7.27
CA VAL A 114 -3.40 11.97 -6.43
C VAL A 114 -2.36 13.05 -6.74
N PHE A 115 -2.14 13.36 -8.01
CA PHE A 115 -1.20 14.43 -8.41
C PHE A 115 -1.60 15.79 -7.85
N GLU A 116 -2.89 16.16 -7.92
CA GLU A 116 -3.38 17.43 -7.35
C GLU A 116 -3.25 17.46 -5.82
N VAL A 117 -3.40 16.31 -5.14
CA VAL A 117 -3.10 16.20 -3.70
C VAL A 117 -1.61 16.45 -3.43
N ILE A 118 -0.70 15.80 -4.17
CA ILE A 118 0.75 15.99 -4.03
C ILE A 118 1.11 17.47 -4.21
N LYS A 119 0.67 18.08 -5.29
CA LYS A 119 0.88 19.47 -5.61
C LYS A 119 0.38 20.42 -4.52
N ALA A 120 -0.88 20.26 -4.08
CA ALA A 120 -1.49 21.11 -3.05
C ALA A 120 -0.84 20.99 -1.67
N LEU A 121 -0.24 19.83 -1.35
CA LEU A 121 0.45 19.61 -0.08
C LEU A 121 1.88 20.15 -0.05
N GLN A 122 2.48 20.40 -1.21
CA GLN A 122 3.86 20.87 -1.33
C GLN A 122 3.94 22.38 -1.66
N THR A 123 3.02 22.89 -2.47
CA THR A 123 3.06 24.29 -2.90
C THR A 123 2.31 25.18 -1.92
N ARG A 124 2.95 26.25 -1.46
CA ARG A 124 2.30 27.28 -0.63
C ARG A 124 1.57 28.34 -1.47
N ARG A 125 2.00 28.56 -2.73
CA ARG A 125 1.48 29.61 -3.63
C ARG A 125 1.26 29.15 -5.09
N GLY A 126 1.26 27.84 -5.37
CA GLY A 126 0.90 27.31 -6.69
C GLY A 126 1.95 27.38 -7.80
N SER A 127 3.09 28.02 -7.58
CA SER A 127 4.13 28.24 -8.59
C SER A 127 5.44 27.48 -8.35
N GLU A 128 5.56 26.76 -7.21
CA GLU A 128 6.77 26.01 -6.90
C GLU A 128 6.74 24.64 -7.63
N PRO A 129 7.89 24.15 -8.13
CA PRO A 129 7.97 22.82 -8.73
C PRO A 129 7.57 21.74 -7.71
N VAL A 130 6.85 20.73 -8.19
CA VAL A 130 6.52 19.56 -7.38
C VAL A 130 7.78 18.75 -7.09
N ARG A 131 8.04 18.43 -5.83
CA ARG A 131 9.13 17.53 -5.46
C ARG A 131 8.64 16.08 -5.56
N PRO A 132 9.46 15.16 -6.13
CA PRO A 132 9.08 13.76 -6.22
C PRO A 132 8.83 13.15 -4.83
N VAL A 133 7.77 12.36 -4.71
CA VAL A 133 7.37 11.68 -3.47
C VAL A 133 7.43 10.17 -3.62
N VAL A 134 7.52 9.45 -2.50
CA VAL A 134 7.29 8.01 -2.47
C VAL A 134 5.77 7.76 -2.42
N LEU A 135 5.28 6.89 -3.31
CA LEU A 135 3.90 6.39 -3.28
C LEU A 135 3.88 4.98 -2.69
N ILE A 136 3.00 4.75 -1.73
CA ILE A 136 2.74 3.42 -1.17
C ILE A 136 1.32 3.03 -1.55
N GLY A 137 1.16 2.00 -2.35
CA GLY A 137 -0.15 1.52 -2.80
C GLY A 137 -0.45 0.11 -2.29
N HIS A 138 -1.66 -0.13 -1.79
CA HIS A 138 -2.13 -1.46 -1.42
C HIS A 138 -3.16 -1.95 -2.43
N ALA A 139 -2.96 -3.15 -3.00
CA ALA A 139 -3.89 -3.80 -3.92
C ALA A 139 -4.31 -2.89 -5.10
N TYR A 140 -5.54 -2.41 -5.17
CA TYR A 140 -5.95 -1.41 -6.17
C TYR A 140 -5.05 -0.17 -6.12
N GLY A 141 -4.68 0.29 -4.91
CA GLY A 141 -3.78 1.42 -4.72
C GLY A 141 -2.41 1.23 -5.37
N ASN A 142 -1.93 0.00 -5.54
CA ASN A 142 -0.68 -0.23 -6.28
C ASN A 142 -0.86 -0.01 -7.80
N ARG A 143 -2.04 -0.32 -8.37
CA ARG A 143 -2.34 0.01 -9.77
C ARG A 143 -2.38 1.52 -9.96
N LEU A 144 -3.04 2.21 -9.03
CA LEU A 144 -3.12 3.66 -9.03
C LEU A 144 -1.74 4.31 -8.86
N ALA A 145 -0.90 3.81 -7.94
CA ALA A 145 0.47 4.31 -7.76
C ALA A 145 1.29 4.20 -9.05
N ARG A 146 1.18 3.06 -9.74
CA ARG A 146 1.83 2.85 -11.06
C ARG A 146 1.28 3.79 -12.13
N ALA A 147 -0.04 4.02 -12.16
CA ALA A 147 -0.66 4.97 -13.07
C ALA A 147 -0.18 6.41 -12.80
N VAL A 148 -0.08 6.83 -11.53
CA VAL A 148 0.48 8.14 -11.17
C VAL A 148 1.91 8.27 -11.67
N ALA A 149 2.76 7.25 -11.46
CA ALA A 149 4.15 7.30 -11.90
C ALA A 149 4.30 7.33 -13.42
N ALA A 150 3.38 6.70 -14.16
CA ALA A 150 3.36 6.72 -15.62
C ALA A 150 2.89 8.07 -16.18
N HIS A 151 1.86 8.69 -15.56
CA HIS A 151 1.28 9.95 -16.06
C HIS A 151 1.97 11.21 -15.52
N TYR A 152 2.57 11.15 -14.33
CA TYR A 152 3.20 12.26 -13.62
C TYR A 152 4.58 11.85 -13.07
N PRO A 153 5.52 11.43 -13.95
CA PRO A 153 6.82 10.90 -13.53
C PRO A 153 7.64 11.88 -12.70
N GLU A 154 7.47 13.20 -12.93
CA GLU A 154 8.14 14.25 -12.17
C GLU A 154 7.67 14.34 -10.71
N ALA A 155 6.47 13.84 -10.38
CA ALA A 155 5.92 13.87 -9.05
C ALA A 155 6.28 12.62 -8.21
N VAL A 156 6.91 11.61 -8.80
CA VAL A 156 7.17 10.32 -8.15
C VAL A 156 8.67 9.98 -8.14
N SER A 157 9.21 9.72 -6.95
CA SER A 157 10.60 9.26 -6.80
C SER A 157 10.71 7.73 -6.85
N SER A 158 9.79 7.02 -6.19
CA SER A 158 9.75 5.56 -6.17
C SER A 158 8.37 5.04 -5.72
N LEU A 159 8.15 3.76 -5.94
CA LEU A 159 6.92 3.06 -5.58
C LEU A 159 7.21 1.98 -4.53
N ILE A 160 6.35 1.88 -3.50
CA ILE A 160 6.26 0.73 -2.61
C ILE A 160 4.89 0.10 -2.83
N LEU A 161 4.86 -1.12 -3.35
CA LEU A 161 3.64 -1.82 -3.73
C LEU A 161 3.34 -2.95 -2.75
N LEU A 162 2.22 -2.85 -2.06
CA LEU A 162 1.74 -3.86 -1.12
C LEU A 162 0.70 -4.73 -1.83
N ALA A 163 0.84 -6.06 -1.81
CA ALA A 163 -0.05 -6.99 -2.50
C ALA A 163 -0.19 -6.65 -4.00
N SER A 164 0.93 -6.70 -4.72
CA SER A 164 0.99 -6.32 -6.14
C SER A 164 0.27 -7.34 -7.03
N GLY A 165 -0.79 -6.92 -7.71
CA GLY A 165 -1.61 -7.76 -8.57
C GLY A 165 -1.80 -7.19 -9.98
N GLY A 166 -2.56 -7.94 -10.79
CA GLY A 166 -3.09 -7.48 -12.06
C GLY A 166 -2.68 -8.25 -13.31
N GLN A 167 -1.83 -9.26 -13.20
CA GLN A 167 -1.36 -10.07 -14.35
C GLN A 167 -1.74 -11.54 -14.25
N VAL A 168 -1.92 -12.08 -13.04
CA VAL A 168 -2.24 -13.48 -12.79
C VAL A 168 -3.72 -13.62 -12.46
N ALA A 169 -4.38 -14.59 -13.08
CA ALA A 169 -5.78 -14.90 -12.80
C ALA A 169 -5.95 -15.45 -11.39
N ILE A 170 -7.05 -15.07 -10.74
CA ILE A 170 -7.43 -15.58 -9.40
C ILE A 170 -8.36 -16.79 -9.53
N ALA A 171 -8.33 -17.69 -8.54
CA ALA A 171 -9.20 -18.86 -8.52
C ALA A 171 -10.68 -18.46 -8.48
N PRO A 172 -11.60 -19.20 -9.14
CA PRO A 172 -13.01 -18.85 -9.19
C PRO A 172 -13.69 -18.65 -7.84
N ALA A 173 -13.33 -19.45 -6.83
CA ALA A 173 -13.85 -19.32 -5.47
C ALA A 173 -13.41 -18.00 -4.81
N VAL A 174 -12.16 -17.61 -4.98
CA VAL A 174 -11.63 -16.31 -4.49
C VAL A 174 -12.29 -15.16 -5.23
N ALA A 175 -12.46 -15.27 -6.56
CA ALA A 175 -13.15 -14.27 -7.36
C ALA A 175 -14.62 -14.09 -6.93
N LYS A 176 -15.30 -15.18 -6.53
CA LYS A 176 -16.64 -15.11 -5.95
C LYS A 176 -16.59 -14.39 -4.61
N ALA A 177 -15.73 -14.80 -3.69
CA ALA A 177 -15.60 -14.18 -2.38
C ALA A 177 -15.28 -12.67 -2.49
N LEU A 178 -14.40 -12.28 -3.44
CA LEU A 178 -14.08 -10.88 -3.72
C LEU A 178 -15.30 -10.06 -4.20
N ARG A 179 -16.26 -10.67 -4.89
CA ARG A 179 -17.53 -10.00 -5.22
C ARG A 179 -18.47 -9.93 -4.03
N ASP A 180 -18.55 -11.04 -3.28
CA ASP A 180 -19.45 -11.19 -2.14
C ASP A 180 -19.16 -10.15 -1.03
N VAL A 181 -17.92 -9.73 -0.82
CA VAL A 181 -17.59 -8.70 0.19
C VAL A 181 -18.22 -7.33 -0.08
N PHE A 182 -18.68 -7.09 -1.29
CA PHE A 182 -19.38 -5.86 -1.69
C PHE A 182 -20.90 -6.04 -1.80
N ASP A 183 -21.43 -7.24 -1.50
CA ASP A 183 -22.86 -7.51 -1.55
C ASP A 183 -23.55 -7.10 -0.23
N PRO A 184 -24.37 -6.03 -0.24
CA PRO A 184 -25.04 -5.56 0.97
C PRO A 184 -26.17 -6.49 1.44
N ALA A 185 -26.54 -7.49 0.64
CA ALA A 185 -27.58 -8.46 0.99
C ALA A 185 -27.06 -9.64 1.84
N LEU A 186 -25.74 -9.79 1.97
CA LEU A 186 -25.18 -10.86 2.79
C LEU A 186 -25.41 -10.64 4.30
N SER A 187 -25.64 -11.74 5.04
CA SER A 187 -25.59 -11.68 6.49
C SER A 187 -24.18 -11.29 6.97
N PRO A 188 -24.05 -10.72 8.18
CA PRO A 188 -22.75 -10.38 8.74
C PRO A 188 -21.78 -11.58 8.78
N GLU A 189 -22.27 -12.79 9.07
CA GLU A 189 -21.48 -14.02 9.11
C GLU A 189 -21.00 -14.44 7.71
N ALA A 190 -21.88 -14.36 6.71
CA ALA A 190 -21.54 -14.66 5.31
C ALA A 190 -20.56 -13.64 4.75
N HIS A 191 -20.72 -12.36 5.10
CA HIS A 191 -19.78 -11.30 4.74
C HIS A 191 -18.38 -11.58 5.33
N ILE A 192 -18.27 -11.86 6.63
CA ILE A 192 -16.99 -12.19 7.27
C ILE A 192 -16.36 -13.46 6.69
N ALA A 193 -17.17 -14.46 6.31
CA ALA A 193 -16.67 -15.65 5.63
C ALA A 193 -16.06 -15.31 4.25
N ALA A 194 -16.69 -14.41 3.49
CA ALA A 194 -16.16 -13.92 2.22
C ALA A 194 -14.87 -13.10 2.42
N VAL A 195 -14.84 -12.21 3.42
CA VAL A 195 -13.62 -11.45 3.79
C VAL A 195 -12.47 -12.40 4.14
N ARG A 196 -12.73 -13.42 4.97
CA ARG A 196 -11.74 -14.44 5.32
C ARG A 196 -11.18 -15.15 4.10
N MET A 197 -12.09 -15.65 3.24
CA MET A 197 -11.73 -16.42 2.05
C MET A 197 -10.86 -15.61 1.07
N ALA A 198 -11.20 -14.35 0.85
CA ALA A 198 -10.53 -13.54 -0.16
C ALA A 198 -9.23 -12.90 0.36
N PHE A 199 -9.18 -12.49 1.64
CA PHE A 199 -8.16 -11.51 2.04
C PHE A 199 -7.22 -11.99 3.14
N PHE A 200 -7.61 -12.98 3.96
CA PHE A 200 -6.85 -13.33 5.15
C PHE A 200 -6.15 -14.70 5.03
N ALA A 201 -4.91 -14.75 5.49
CA ALA A 201 -4.21 -16.01 5.67
C ALA A 201 -4.85 -16.85 6.80
N PRO A 202 -4.74 -18.19 6.77
CA PRO A 202 -5.23 -19.05 7.84
C PRO A 202 -4.69 -18.63 9.20
N GLY A 203 -5.58 -18.58 10.21
CA GLY A 203 -5.22 -18.21 11.59
C GLY A 203 -5.36 -16.72 11.92
N ASN A 204 -5.45 -15.82 10.94
CA ASN A 204 -5.65 -14.41 11.16
C ASN A 204 -7.14 -14.05 11.30
N ASP A 205 -7.43 -12.96 12.02
CA ASP A 205 -8.80 -12.54 12.32
C ASP A 205 -9.36 -11.58 11.25
N PRO A 206 -10.35 -11.99 10.42
CA PRO A 206 -10.96 -11.13 9.42
C PRO A 206 -11.89 -10.06 10.00
N ALA A 207 -12.27 -10.14 11.29
CA ALA A 207 -13.19 -9.19 11.91
C ALA A 207 -12.62 -7.77 11.93
N VAL A 208 -11.31 -7.61 11.85
CA VAL A 208 -10.63 -6.30 11.72
C VAL A 208 -10.99 -5.58 10.41
N TRP A 209 -11.50 -6.31 9.40
CA TRP A 209 -12.00 -5.78 8.13
C TRP A 209 -13.50 -6.00 7.94
N ARG A 210 -14.27 -6.12 9.03
CA ARG A 210 -15.74 -6.23 8.98
C ARG A 210 -16.36 -5.06 8.23
N ASP A 211 -15.86 -3.85 8.48
CA ASP A 211 -16.41 -2.59 7.98
C ASP A 211 -15.46 -1.92 6.97
N GLY A 212 -15.92 -0.82 6.37
CA GLY A 212 -15.10 -0.01 5.46
C GLY A 212 -15.15 -0.48 4.01
N TRP A 213 -16.23 -1.15 3.60
CA TRP A 213 -16.46 -1.62 2.24
C TRP A 213 -17.41 -0.68 1.49
N TYR A 214 -16.90 -0.05 0.42
CA TYR A 214 -17.64 0.92 -0.39
C TYR A 214 -17.91 0.31 -1.78
N GLY A 215 -18.97 -0.48 -1.92
CA GLY A 215 -19.29 -1.25 -3.12
C GLY A 215 -19.43 -0.40 -4.37
N ALA A 216 -20.13 0.75 -4.30
CA ALA A 216 -20.26 1.67 -5.44
C ALA A 216 -18.89 2.18 -5.91
N VAL A 217 -18.00 2.55 -4.98
CA VAL A 217 -16.65 3.01 -5.30
C VAL A 217 -15.82 1.89 -5.91
N ALA A 218 -15.94 0.65 -5.38
CA ALA A 218 -15.26 -0.50 -5.94
C ALA A 218 -15.66 -0.75 -7.40
N MET A 219 -16.95 -0.63 -7.73
CA MET A 219 -17.46 -0.78 -9.09
C MET A 219 -16.92 0.29 -10.05
N GLU A 220 -16.89 1.56 -9.60
CA GLU A 220 -16.31 2.66 -10.38
C GLU A 220 -14.81 2.45 -10.62
N GLN A 221 -14.05 2.08 -9.59
CA GLN A 221 -12.62 1.78 -9.69
C GLN A 221 -12.33 0.59 -10.62
N GLN A 222 -13.13 -0.46 -10.57
CA GLN A 222 -13.01 -1.59 -11.50
C GLN A 222 -13.31 -1.17 -12.94
N THR A 223 -14.33 -0.34 -13.15
CA THR A 223 -14.68 0.19 -14.48
C THR A 223 -13.55 1.06 -15.01
N ALA A 224 -13.03 1.99 -14.23
CA ALA A 224 -11.90 2.81 -14.61
C ALA A 224 -10.65 1.97 -14.96
N THR A 225 -10.42 0.88 -14.22
CA THR A 225 -9.32 -0.06 -14.52
C THR A 225 -9.54 -0.77 -15.86
N ARG A 226 -10.75 -1.27 -16.13
CA ARG A 226 -11.07 -1.94 -17.42
C ARG A 226 -10.96 -1.00 -18.60
N ASN A 227 -11.31 0.26 -18.42
CA ASN A 227 -11.24 1.29 -19.47
C ASN A 227 -9.80 1.78 -19.73
N THR A 228 -8.83 1.40 -18.89
CA THR A 228 -7.45 1.84 -19.06
C THR A 228 -6.60 0.69 -19.60
N PRO A 229 -5.97 0.83 -20.77
CA PRO A 229 -5.03 -0.16 -21.30
C PRO A 229 -3.96 -0.54 -20.26
N THR A 230 -3.65 -1.83 -20.17
CA THR A 230 -2.72 -2.33 -19.12
C THR A 230 -1.31 -1.75 -19.28
N ASP A 231 -0.83 -1.60 -20.50
CA ASP A 231 0.47 -1.01 -20.84
C ASP A 231 0.61 0.47 -20.42
N ALA A 232 -0.50 1.20 -20.32
CA ALA A 232 -0.51 2.59 -19.88
C ALA A 232 -0.14 2.77 -18.38
N TRP A 233 -0.15 1.71 -17.57
CA TRP A 233 0.11 1.83 -16.13
C TRP A 233 0.97 0.71 -15.53
N VAL A 234 0.97 -0.50 -16.11
CA VAL A 234 1.51 -1.71 -15.45
C VAL A 234 3.00 -1.58 -15.09
N ALA A 235 3.77 -0.92 -15.92
CA ALA A 235 5.20 -0.71 -15.71
C ALA A 235 5.51 0.33 -14.60
N GLY A 236 4.57 1.23 -14.26
CA GLY A 236 4.83 2.33 -13.32
C GLY A 236 5.86 3.35 -13.84
N GLY A 237 5.82 3.62 -15.15
CA GLY A 237 6.83 4.44 -15.82
C GLY A 237 8.22 3.80 -15.71
N ASP A 238 9.23 4.61 -15.42
CA ASP A 238 10.63 4.25 -15.24
C ASP A 238 11.08 4.18 -13.76
N LYS A 239 10.14 4.31 -12.82
CA LYS A 239 10.47 4.49 -11.41
C LYS A 239 10.95 3.21 -10.74
N PRO A 240 11.86 3.31 -9.75
CA PRO A 240 12.19 2.19 -8.86
C PRO A 240 10.94 1.68 -8.15
N ILE A 241 10.77 0.37 -8.10
CA ILE A 241 9.62 -0.30 -7.47
C ILE A 241 10.13 -1.28 -6.42
N TYR A 242 9.61 -1.16 -5.21
CA TYR A 242 9.80 -2.13 -4.16
C TYR A 242 8.46 -2.79 -3.83
N ILE A 243 8.39 -4.11 -3.99
CA ILE A 243 7.18 -4.89 -3.74
C ILE A 243 7.31 -5.60 -2.40
N ILE A 244 6.31 -5.47 -1.54
CA ILE A 244 6.10 -6.32 -0.37
C ILE A 244 4.92 -7.20 -0.69
N GLN A 245 5.18 -8.52 -0.82
CA GLN A 245 4.20 -9.51 -1.24
C GLN A 245 3.91 -10.48 -0.10
N ALA A 246 2.63 -10.77 0.16
CA ALA A 246 2.23 -11.77 1.13
C ALA A 246 2.28 -13.18 0.51
N ALA A 247 2.86 -14.14 1.23
CA ALA A 247 3.04 -15.50 0.72
C ALA A 247 1.72 -16.23 0.49
N GLN A 248 0.68 -15.95 1.31
CA GLN A 248 -0.64 -16.57 1.23
C GLN A 248 -1.69 -15.70 0.53
N ASP A 249 -1.27 -14.69 -0.24
CA ASP A 249 -2.18 -13.83 -0.99
C ASP A 249 -2.83 -14.61 -2.14
N THR A 250 -4.13 -14.81 -2.08
CA THR A 250 -4.93 -15.52 -3.09
C THR A 250 -5.59 -14.57 -4.10
N VAL A 251 -5.70 -13.27 -3.79
CA VAL A 251 -6.25 -12.23 -4.69
C VAL A 251 -5.16 -11.66 -5.60
N ALA A 252 -3.97 -11.46 -5.05
CA ALA A 252 -2.79 -11.08 -5.82
C ALA A 252 -1.65 -12.10 -5.56
N PRO A 253 -1.72 -13.30 -6.15
CA PRO A 253 -0.73 -14.33 -5.91
C PRO A 253 0.70 -13.84 -6.12
N PRO A 254 1.71 -14.36 -5.36
CA PRO A 254 3.12 -13.95 -5.47
C PRO A 254 3.68 -13.93 -6.88
N ALA A 255 3.15 -14.78 -7.77
CA ALA A 255 3.52 -14.81 -9.19
C ALA A 255 3.33 -13.46 -9.91
N ASN A 256 2.44 -12.58 -9.42
CA ASN A 256 2.29 -11.22 -9.96
C ASN A 256 3.53 -10.36 -9.69
N ALA A 257 4.09 -10.43 -8.48
CA ALA A 257 5.30 -9.70 -8.10
C ALA A 257 6.50 -10.20 -8.90
N GLU A 258 6.63 -11.53 -9.04
CA GLU A 258 7.69 -12.14 -9.82
C GLU A 258 7.60 -11.81 -11.31
N ALA A 259 6.40 -11.78 -11.90
CA ALA A 259 6.20 -11.37 -13.28
C ALA A 259 6.65 -9.92 -13.52
N LEU A 260 6.32 -9.00 -12.60
CA LEU A 260 6.76 -7.61 -12.71
C LEU A 260 8.27 -7.47 -12.54
N ARG A 261 8.87 -8.23 -11.61
CA ARG A 261 10.33 -8.27 -11.41
C ARG A 261 11.04 -8.84 -12.64
N ALA A 262 10.52 -9.91 -13.22
CA ALA A 262 11.11 -10.52 -14.42
C ALA A 262 11.05 -9.57 -15.63
N ALA A 263 9.98 -8.78 -15.75
CA ALA A 263 9.85 -7.79 -16.82
C ALA A 263 10.75 -6.56 -16.62
N HIS A 264 11.15 -6.25 -15.38
CA HIS A 264 11.92 -5.04 -15.04
C HIS A 264 12.97 -5.32 -13.95
N PRO A 265 13.95 -6.23 -14.17
CA PRO A 265 14.87 -6.72 -13.13
C PRO A 265 15.77 -5.63 -12.55
N ASP A 266 16.08 -4.58 -13.32
CA ASP A 266 17.01 -3.51 -12.92
C ASP A 266 16.37 -2.51 -11.93
N ARG A 267 15.04 -2.51 -11.76
CA ARG A 267 14.35 -1.51 -10.95
C ARG A 267 13.21 -2.06 -10.07
N VAL A 268 12.95 -3.37 -10.14
CA VAL A 268 11.92 -4.02 -9.31
C VAL A 268 12.57 -4.98 -8.32
N GLU A 269 12.39 -4.68 -7.03
CA GLU A 269 12.79 -5.54 -5.93
C GLU A 269 11.55 -6.14 -5.26
N VAL A 270 11.64 -7.38 -4.77
CA VAL A 270 10.53 -8.09 -4.11
C VAL A 270 11.00 -8.62 -2.76
N SER A 271 10.19 -8.35 -1.72
CA SER A 271 10.26 -9.05 -0.44
C SER A 271 8.96 -9.81 -0.20
N VAL A 272 9.07 -11.07 0.18
CA VAL A 272 7.91 -11.90 0.53
C VAL A 272 7.82 -11.99 2.05
N ILE A 273 6.60 -11.87 2.58
CA ILE A 273 6.31 -12.01 4.01
C ILE A 273 5.36 -13.19 4.25
N ASP A 274 5.64 -13.96 5.29
CA ASP A 274 4.82 -15.11 5.70
C ASP A 274 3.67 -14.69 6.62
N ASN A 275 2.72 -15.61 6.84
CA ASN A 275 1.56 -15.43 7.70
C ASN A 275 0.71 -14.21 7.38
N ALA A 276 0.61 -13.89 6.09
CA ALA A 276 -0.20 -12.81 5.56
C ALA A 276 -0.87 -13.23 4.25
N GLY A 277 -2.12 -12.82 4.09
CA GLY A 277 -2.88 -12.84 2.86
C GLY A 277 -2.92 -11.46 2.21
N HIS A 278 -4.01 -11.18 1.48
CA HIS A 278 -4.19 -9.91 0.79
C HIS A 278 -4.36 -8.73 1.76
N ALA A 279 -4.94 -8.94 2.96
CA ALA A 279 -5.12 -7.95 4.01
C ALA A 279 -3.86 -7.70 4.84
N MET A 280 -2.69 -7.76 4.24
CA MET A 280 -1.39 -7.76 4.89
C MET A 280 -1.15 -6.62 5.89
N LEU A 281 -1.78 -5.46 5.72
CA LEU A 281 -1.65 -4.30 6.62
C LEU A 281 -2.09 -4.63 8.07
N PRO A 282 -3.30 -5.17 8.33
CA PRO A 282 -3.70 -5.58 9.67
C PRO A 282 -3.09 -6.94 10.10
N GLU A 283 -2.70 -7.81 9.15
CA GLU A 283 -2.15 -9.11 9.47
C GLU A 283 -0.70 -9.05 9.97
N GLN A 284 0.16 -8.23 9.34
CA GLN A 284 1.58 -8.10 9.67
C GLN A 284 2.03 -6.63 9.80
N PRO A 285 1.36 -5.81 10.66
CA PRO A 285 1.61 -4.36 10.71
C PRO A 285 3.05 -4.00 11.10
N GLY A 286 3.67 -4.82 11.95
CA GLY A 286 5.06 -4.61 12.38
C GLY A 286 6.06 -4.85 11.27
N MET A 287 5.93 -5.99 10.56
CA MET A 287 6.82 -6.37 9.46
C MET A 287 6.68 -5.39 8.28
N ILE A 288 5.43 -5.04 7.91
CA ILE A 288 5.18 -4.05 6.86
C ILE A 288 5.85 -2.72 7.19
N ALA A 289 5.67 -2.22 8.41
CA ALA A 289 6.27 -0.96 8.82
C ALA A 289 7.81 -1.02 8.79
N GLN A 290 8.41 -2.10 9.25
CA GLN A 290 9.86 -2.30 9.22
C GLN A 290 10.41 -2.23 7.78
N LEU A 291 9.81 -2.97 6.85
CA LEU A 291 10.24 -3.01 5.45
C LEU A 291 10.03 -1.66 4.76
N VAL A 292 8.87 -1.02 4.98
CA VAL A 292 8.58 0.31 4.43
C VAL A 292 9.58 1.34 4.95
N LEU A 293 9.85 1.38 6.26
CA LEU A 293 10.79 2.35 6.85
C LEU A 293 12.22 2.13 6.37
N ALA A 294 12.65 0.88 6.25
CA ALA A 294 13.97 0.57 5.67
C ALA A 294 14.10 1.11 4.25
N ARG A 295 13.04 0.97 3.43
CA ARG A 295 13.05 1.47 2.05
C ARG A 295 12.98 3.00 1.99
N LEU A 296 12.18 3.65 2.83
CA LEU A 296 12.13 5.11 2.92
C LEU A 296 13.49 5.71 3.33
N ALA A 297 14.22 5.05 4.22
CA ALA A 297 15.54 5.50 4.66
C ALA A 297 16.62 5.35 3.56
N ALA A 298 16.47 4.38 2.67
CA ALA A 298 17.37 4.14 1.54
C ALA A 298 17.06 5.00 0.30
N ALA A 299 15.88 5.63 0.24
CA ALA A 299 15.51 6.51 -0.88
C ALA A 299 16.40 7.77 -0.88
N PRO A 300 16.86 8.25 -2.05
CA PRO A 300 17.56 9.53 -2.16
C PRO A 300 16.72 10.66 -1.53
N LYS A 301 17.36 11.47 -0.69
CA LYS A 301 16.72 12.62 -0.03
C LYS A 301 16.61 13.82 -0.99
#